data_50721d16799a95d1bd73291c45d9bf25
#
_entry.id   50721d16799a95d1bd73291c45d9bf25
#
_cell.length_a   1.000
_cell.length_b   1.000
_cell.length_c   1.000
_cell.angle_alpha   90.00
_cell.angle_beta   90.00
_cell.angle_gamma   90.00
#
_symmetry.space_group_name_H-M   'P 1'
#
loop_
_entity.id
_entity.type
_entity.pdbx_description
1 polymer ?
#
loop_
_entity_poly.entity_id
_entity_poly.type
_entity_poly.pdbx_seq_one_letter_code
_entity_poly.pdbx_strand_id
1 'polypeptide(L)'
;FGCFAMARLAVPDLPLAFLITHAIWAALDDRPLVAGAVAGLGFLMKGPLALMIPAIVLIPIWWHEQRLRQIRPRDVAAAAAAFALIGLPWYGAMTFEHGSAYLESFFVGDNLERFATDRFNAPRPLWFYLPIVAGGLLPWSMYAAILPWQSVRDVTARRRPLLTEEWRLLAWALIPLLFFTISIGKQPRYILPVLPPLGILLARSI
;
A
#
# COMPACT_ATOMS: atom_id res chain seq x y z
N PHE A 1 -6.83 -16.39 2.29
CA PHE A 1 -7.42 -16.44 3.65
C PHE A 1 -7.50 -15.06 4.30
N GLY A 2 -6.42 -14.25 4.28
CA GLY A 2 -6.38 -12.95 4.96
C GLY A 2 -7.47 -11.97 4.53
N CYS A 3 -7.69 -11.81 3.22
CA CYS A 3 -8.78 -10.94 2.71
C CYS A 3 -10.16 -11.43 3.15
N PHE A 4 -10.40 -12.74 3.13
CA PHE A 4 -11.66 -13.33 3.58
C PHE A 4 -11.90 -13.08 5.08
N ALA A 5 -10.90 -13.27 5.91
CA ALA A 5 -10.99 -13.01 7.35
C ALA A 5 -11.30 -11.53 7.63
N MET A 6 -10.63 -10.61 6.92
CA MET A 6 -10.83 -9.16 7.09
C MET A 6 -12.17 -8.66 6.53
N ALA A 7 -12.70 -9.29 5.48
CA ALA A 7 -14.00 -8.91 4.92
C ALA A 7 -15.17 -9.12 5.90
N ARG A 8 -14.99 -9.97 6.90
CA ARG A 8 -15.99 -10.20 7.97
C ARG A 8 -15.91 -9.21 9.13
N LEU A 9 -14.88 -8.38 9.14
CA LEU A 9 -14.72 -7.32 10.13
C LEU A 9 -15.23 -6.00 9.53
N ALA A 10 -16.04 -5.26 10.28
CA ALA A 10 -16.53 -3.94 9.87
C ALA A 10 -15.44 -2.87 10.06
N VAL A 11 -14.32 -3.01 9.32
CA VAL A 11 -13.18 -2.09 9.37
C VAL A 11 -12.82 -1.58 7.96
N PRO A 12 -12.38 -0.34 7.81
CA PRO A 12 -12.11 0.27 6.51
C PRO A 12 -10.80 -0.24 5.84
N ASP A 13 -10.04 -1.12 6.50
CA ASP A 13 -8.70 -1.51 6.05
C ASP A 13 -8.71 -2.34 4.75
N LEU A 14 -9.72 -3.22 4.56
CA LEU A 14 -9.82 -4.00 3.31
C LEU A 14 -10.23 -3.13 2.11
N PRO A 15 -11.29 -2.31 2.18
CA PRO A 15 -11.58 -1.34 1.12
C PRO A 15 -10.42 -0.38 0.85
N LEU A 16 -9.72 0.09 1.90
CA LEU A 16 -8.53 0.93 1.73
C LEU A 16 -7.42 0.20 0.97
N ALA A 17 -7.13 -1.06 1.32
CA ALA A 17 -6.12 -1.86 0.61
C ALA A 17 -6.47 -2.05 -0.87
N PHE A 18 -7.75 -2.25 -1.19
CA PHE A 18 -8.25 -2.28 -2.57
C PHE A 18 -8.01 -0.96 -3.30
N LEU A 19 -8.34 0.18 -2.66
CA LEU A 19 -8.15 1.51 -3.26
C LEU A 19 -6.66 1.83 -3.45
N ILE A 20 -5.81 1.50 -2.48
CA ILE A 20 -4.34 1.63 -2.62
C ILE A 20 -3.83 0.80 -3.80
N THR A 21 -4.26 -0.46 -3.90
CA THR A 21 -3.91 -1.36 -5.00
C THR A 21 -4.31 -0.79 -6.35
N HIS A 22 -5.53 -0.27 -6.44
CA HIS A 22 -6.07 0.34 -7.65
C HIS A 22 -5.33 1.64 -8.03
N ALA A 23 -4.99 2.47 -7.04
CA ALA A 23 -4.25 3.71 -7.28
C ALA A 23 -2.84 3.42 -7.82
N ILE A 24 -2.12 2.43 -7.26
CA ILE A 24 -0.81 2.01 -7.74
C ILE A 24 -0.92 1.44 -9.16
N TRP A 25 -1.88 0.52 -9.39
CA TRP A 25 -2.10 -0.06 -10.71
C TRP A 25 -2.43 1.02 -11.76
N ALA A 26 -3.38 1.92 -11.49
CA ALA A 26 -3.77 2.98 -12.40
C ALA A 26 -2.61 3.93 -12.73
N ALA A 27 -1.75 4.23 -11.74
CA ALA A 27 -0.57 5.06 -11.93
C ALA A 27 0.50 4.36 -12.80
N LEU A 28 0.68 3.05 -12.64
CA LEU A 28 1.58 2.24 -13.46
C LEU A 28 1.07 2.04 -14.90
N ASP A 29 -0.26 2.08 -15.08
CA ASP A 29 -0.97 1.94 -16.36
C ASP A 29 -1.23 3.30 -17.06
N ASP A 30 -0.54 4.37 -16.63
CA ASP A 30 -0.62 5.72 -17.20
C ASP A 30 -2.06 6.31 -17.21
N ARG A 31 -2.85 6.04 -16.15
CA ARG A 31 -4.22 6.55 -15.95
C ARG A 31 -4.29 7.55 -14.78
N PRO A 32 -3.73 8.76 -14.94
CA PRO A 32 -3.56 9.70 -13.83
C PRO A 32 -4.89 10.13 -13.19
N LEU A 33 -5.94 10.36 -13.98
CA LEU A 33 -7.27 10.71 -13.45
C LEU A 33 -7.83 9.61 -12.55
N VAL A 34 -7.71 8.34 -12.96
CA VAL A 34 -8.19 7.20 -12.17
C VAL A 34 -7.35 7.05 -10.90
N ALA A 35 -6.03 7.17 -11.01
CA ALA A 35 -5.13 7.09 -9.86
C ALA A 35 -5.47 8.17 -8.81
N GLY A 36 -5.67 9.42 -9.25
CA GLY A 36 -6.06 10.53 -8.37
C GLY A 36 -7.43 10.34 -7.74
N ALA A 37 -8.44 9.95 -8.54
CA ALA A 37 -9.80 9.72 -8.06
C ALA A 37 -9.85 8.61 -6.99
N VAL A 38 -9.20 7.48 -7.25
CA VAL A 38 -9.15 6.33 -6.34
C VAL A 38 -8.36 6.66 -5.07
N ALA A 39 -7.25 7.41 -5.19
CA ALA A 39 -6.51 7.91 -4.04
C ALA A 39 -7.36 8.88 -3.19
N GLY A 40 -8.18 9.72 -3.83
CA GLY A 40 -9.14 10.61 -3.16
C GLY A 40 -10.19 9.84 -2.35
N LEU A 41 -10.76 8.77 -2.91
CA LEU A 41 -11.67 7.87 -2.19
C LEU A 41 -10.98 7.20 -1.00
N GLY A 42 -9.75 6.73 -1.18
CA GLY A 42 -8.97 6.15 -0.09
C GLY A 42 -8.65 7.17 1.01
N PHE A 43 -8.40 8.42 0.62
CA PHE A 43 -8.14 9.51 1.55
C PHE A 43 -9.36 9.82 2.43
N LEU A 44 -10.57 9.79 1.86
CA LEU A 44 -11.81 9.89 2.63
C LEU A 44 -11.97 8.75 3.65
N MET A 45 -11.49 7.55 3.33
CA MET A 45 -11.63 6.38 4.22
C MET A 45 -10.66 6.38 5.40
N LYS A 46 -9.39 6.76 5.17
CA LYS A 46 -8.34 6.63 6.19
C LYS A 46 -7.25 7.72 6.10
N GLY A 47 -7.51 8.80 5.39
CA GLY A 47 -6.61 9.94 5.30
C GLY A 47 -5.27 9.66 4.61
N PRO A 48 -4.16 10.19 5.15
CA PRO A 48 -2.86 10.27 4.47
C PRO A 48 -2.29 8.95 3.96
N LEU A 49 -2.60 7.81 4.60
CA LEU A 49 -2.10 6.49 4.18
C LEU A 49 -2.46 6.15 2.73
N ALA A 50 -3.63 6.60 2.25
CA ALA A 50 -4.07 6.36 0.89
C ALA A 50 -3.21 7.04 -0.19
N LEU A 51 -2.51 8.12 0.17
CA LEU A 51 -1.52 8.79 -0.69
C LEU A 51 -0.10 8.31 -0.42
N MET A 52 0.23 8.14 0.86
CA MET A 52 1.59 7.83 1.28
C MET A 52 2.04 6.46 0.79
N ILE A 53 1.19 5.42 0.90
CA ILE A 53 1.57 4.07 0.45
C ILE A 53 1.78 4.02 -1.07
N PRO A 54 0.87 4.52 -1.94
CA PRO A 54 1.18 4.62 -3.37
C PRO A 54 2.45 5.43 -3.66
N ALA A 55 2.67 6.55 -2.99
CA ALA A 55 3.83 7.42 -3.22
C ALA A 55 5.15 6.69 -2.90
N ILE A 56 5.28 6.07 -1.72
CA ILE A 56 6.51 5.35 -1.34
C ILE A 56 6.78 4.14 -2.23
N VAL A 57 5.76 3.56 -2.86
CA VAL A 57 5.90 2.46 -3.82
C VAL A 57 6.28 2.98 -5.20
N LEU A 58 5.54 3.98 -5.72
CA LEU A 58 5.69 4.44 -7.10
C LEU A 58 6.98 5.24 -7.32
N ILE A 59 7.41 6.07 -6.36
CA ILE A 59 8.60 6.90 -6.52
C ILE A 59 9.85 6.05 -6.78
N PRO A 60 10.20 5.02 -5.98
CA PRO A 60 11.33 4.14 -6.26
C PRO A 60 11.20 3.36 -7.56
N ILE A 61 10.00 2.88 -7.90
CA ILE A 61 9.75 2.18 -9.17
C ILE A 61 10.05 3.12 -10.35
N TRP A 62 9.44 4.30 -10.37
CA TRP A 62 9.64 5.27 -11.44
C TRP A 62 11.07 5.81 -11.51
N TRP A 63 11.75 5.92 -10.35
CA TRP A 63 13.17 6.29 -10.34
C TRP A 63 14.01 5.21 -11.03
N HIS A 64 13.86 3.97 -10.64
CA HIS A 64 14.58 2.84 -11.23
C HIS A 64 14.31 2.73 -12.75
N GLU A 65 13.07 2.94 -13.17
CA GLU A 65 12.67 2.89 -14.58
C GLU A 65 12.96 4.17 -15.36
N GLN A 66 13.56 5.18 -14.73
CA GLN A 66 13.81 6.51 -15.32
C GLN A 66 12.53 7.23 -15.81
N ARG A 67 11.36 6.81 -15.32
CA ARG A 67 10.07 7.39 -15.70
C ARG A 67 9.80 8.74 -15.06
N LEU A 68 10.40 9.07 -13.90
CA LEU A 68 10.20 10.36 -13.22
C LEU A 68 10.43 11.56 -14.14
N ARG A 69 11.40 11.47 -15.06
CA ARG A 69 11.70 12.52 -16.05
C ARG A 69 10.71 12.60 -17.21
N GLN A 70 9.88 11.59 -17.36
CA GLN A 70 8.90 11.47 -18.46
C GLN A 70 7.48 11.85 -18.02
N ILE A 71 7.26 12.03 -16.70
CA ILE A 71 5.97 12.43 -16.15
C ILE A 71 5.63 13.83 -16.66
N ARG A 72 4.50 13.94 -17.33
CA ARG A 72 4.05 15.22 -17.88
C ARG A 72 3.35 16.03 -16.78
N PRO A 73 3.63 17.34 -16.64
CA PRO A 73 2.96 18.18 -15.64
C PRO A 73 1.42 18.14 -15.71
N ARG A 74 0.87 17.97 -16.90
CA ARG A 74 -0.57 17.81 -17.11
C ARG A 74 -1.15 16.55 -16.46
N ASP A 75 -0.40 15.45 -16.44
CA ASP A 75 -0.83 14.19 -15.87
C ASP A 75 -0.82 14.27 -14.33
N VAL A 76 0.18 14.96 -13.77
CA VAL A 76 0.22 15.29 -12.35
C VAL A 76 -0.95 16.21 -11.96
N ALA A 77 -1.19 17.25 -12.76
CA ALA A 77 -2.30 18.17 -12.52
C ALA A 77 -3.66 17.47 -12.61
N ALA A 78 -3.83 16.55 -13.58
CA ALA A 78 -5.05 15.75 -13.71
C ALA A 78 -5.29 14.83 -12.51
N ALA A 79 -4.24 14.14 -12.04
CA ALA A 79 -4.31 13.30 -10.84
C ALA A 79 -4.62 14.13 -9.60
N ALA A 80 -3.92 15.27 -9.42
CA ALA A 80 -4.13 16.17 -8.29
C ALA A 80 -5.54 16.78 -8.29
N ALA A 81 -6.07 17.19 -9.45
CA ALA A 81 -7.43 17.71 -9.58
C ALA A 81 -8.47 16.64 -9.22
N ALA A 82 -8.34 15.43 -9.76
CA ALA A 82 -9.25 14.33 -9.45
C ALA A 82 -9.22 13.96 -7.96
N PHE A 83 -8.02 13.91 -7.37
CA PHE A 83 -7.85 13.71 -5.93
C PHE A 83 -8.50 14.82 -5.11
N ALA A 84 -8.25 16.09 -5.46
CA ALA A 84 -8.77 17.22 -4.73
C ALA A 84 -10.30 17.31 -4.78
N LEU A 85 -10.90 17.07 -5.96
CA LEU A 85 -12.35 17.07 -6.14
C LEU A 85 -13.08 16.01 -5.31
N ILE A 86 -12.43 14.86 -5.06
CA ILE A 86 -13.05 13.76 -4.34
C ILE A 86 -12.62 13.77 -2.86
N GLY A 87 -11.33 13.91 -2.59
CA GLY A 87 -10.76 13.70 -1.26
C GLY A 87 -10.87 14.92 -0.33
N LEU A 88 -10.85 16.14 -0.85
CA LEU A 88 -10.76 17.35 0.00
C LEU A 88 -12.09 17.96 0.44
N PRO A 89 -13.24 17.82 -0.26
CA PRO A 89 -14.46 18.53 0.13
C PRO A 89 -14.92 18.24 1.55
N TRP A 90 -14.80 16.99 1.99
CA TRP A 90 -15.14 16.60 3.36
C TRP A 90 -14.27 17.33 4.40
N TYR A 91 -12.96 17.33 4.20
CA TYR A 91 -12.04 17.98 5.11
C TYR A 91 -12.22 19.49 5.12
N GLY A 92 -12.56 20.09 3.97
CA GLY A 92 -12.92 21.50 3.86
C GLY A 92 -14.17 21.83 4.67
N ALA A 93 -15.24 21.06 4.52
CA ALA A 93 -16.48 21.22 5.26
C ALA A 93 -16.26 21.07 6.77
N MET A 94 -15.55 20.02 7.20
CA MET A 94 -15.25 19.77 8.61
C MET A 94 -14.37 20.85 9.24
N THR A 95 -13.42 21.39 8.45
CA THR A 95 -12.58 22.50 8.92
C THR A 95 -13.39 23.79 9.05
N PHE A 96 -14.33 24.03 8.13
CA PHE A 96 -15.22 25.18 8.20
C PHE A 96 -16.14 25.14 9.43
N GLU A 97 -16.64 23.94 9.78
CA GLU A 97 -17.55 23.74 10.92
C GLU A 97 -16.84 23.67 12.27
N HIS A 98 -15.69 22.98 12.34
CA HIS A 98 -15.01 22.67 13.60
C HIS A 98 -13.65 23.38 13.77
N GLY A 99 -13.24 24.20 12.80
CA GLY A 99 -11.95 24.89 12.81
C GLY A 99 -10.75 23.99 12.53
N SER A 100 -9.54 24.57 12.63
CA SER A 100 -8.28 23.86 12.35
C SER A 100 -7.96 22.72 13.34
N ALA A 101 -8.56 22.74 14.52
CA ALA A 101 -8.38 21.69 15.54
C ALA A 101 -8.81 20.31 15.03
N TYR A 102 -9.80 20.24 14.12
CA TYR A 102 -10.20 19.00 13.46
C TYR A 102 -9.05 18.40 12.63
N LEU A 103 -8.38 19.21 11.82
CA LEU A 103 -7.26 18.75 11.00
C LEU A 103 -6.08 18.28 11.86
N GLU A 104 -5.76 19.03 12.90
CA GLU A 104 -4.70 18.65 13.83
C GLU A 104 -4.99 17.31 14.52
N SER A 105 -6.18 17.15 15.08
CA SER A 105 -6.61 15.90 15.70
C SER A 105 -6.55 14.72 14.71
N PHE A 106 -7.04 14.92 13.48
CA PHE A 106 -7.09 13.86 12.48
C PHE A 106 -5.70 13.53 11.90
N PHE A 107 -4.93 14.53 11.45
CA PHE A 107 -3.64 14.27 10.81
C PHE A 107 -2.54 13.92 11.78
N VAL A 108 -2.46 14.61 12.91
CA VAL A 108 -1.44 14.36 13.94
C VAL A 108 -1.90 13.23 14.87
N GLY A 109 -3.04 13.40 15.55
CA GLY A 109 -3.53 12.45 16.55
C GLY A 109 -3.83 11.07 15.96
N ASP A 110 -4.71 10.99 14.97
CA ASP A 110 -5.17 9.71 14.46
C ASP A 110 -4.23 9.05 13.46
N ASN A 111 -3.36 9.78 12.80
CA ASN A 111 -2.48 9.21 11.79
C ASN A 111 -1.01 9.17 12.22
N LEU A 112 -0.40 10.31 12.57
CA LEU A 112 1.02 10.36 12.89
C LEU A 112 1.33 9.69 14.23
N GLU A 113 0.58 10.00 15.30
CA GLU A 113 0.78 9.37 16.61
C GLU A 113 0.51 7.86 16.56
N ARG A 114 -0.45 7.41 15.75
CA ARG A 114 -0.74 5.98 15.55
C ARG A 114 0.42 5.22 14.93
N PHE A 115 1.21 5.89 14.08
CA PHE A 115 2.40 5.31 13.47
C PHE A 115 3.61 5.38 14.41
N ALA A 116 3.80 6.52 15.08
CA ALA A 116 5.04 6.87 15.78
C ALA A 116 5.04 6.57 17.28
N THR A 117 3.87 6.24 17.86
CA THR A 117 3.74 6.02 19.32
C THR A 117 3.02 4.72 19.65
N ASP A 118 3.07 4.30 20.90
CA ASP A 118 2.35 3.16 21.45
C ASP A 118 0.96 3.51 21.99
N ARG A 119 0.55 4.79 21.89
CA ARG A 119 -0.73 5.31 22.43
C ARG A 119 -1.95 4.50 21.97
N PHE A 120 -1.97 4.05 20.72
CA PHE A 120 -3.13 3.35 20.15
C PHE A 120 -2.93 1.84 20.02
N ASN A 121 -1.70 1.37 19.92
CA ASN A 121 -1.38 -0.03 19.70
C ASN A 121 -0.13 -0.41 20.47
N ALA A 122 -0.17 -1.56 21.14
CA ALA A 122 0.99 -2.08 21.84
C ALA A 122 2.19 -2.28 20.88
N PRO A 123 3.43 -2.00 21.33
CA PRO A 123 4.62 -2.29 20.57
C PRO A 123 4.71 -3.77 20.20
N ARG A 124 5.11 -4.07 18.97
CA ARG A 124 5.25 -5.43 18.47
C ARG A 124 6.64 -5.62 17.88
N PRO A 125 7.21 -6.85 17.92
CA PRO A 125 8.52 -7.12 17.38
C PRO A 125 8.59 -6.89 15.87
N LEU A 126 9.81 -6.76 15.32
CA LEU A 126 10.02 -6.52 13.88
C LEU A 126 9.48 -7.66 13.01
N TRP A 127 9.56 -8.91 13.48
CA TRP A 127 9.04 -10.08 12.75
C TRP A 127 7.51 -10.23 12.79
N PHE A 128 6.79 -9.33 13.48
CA PHE A 128 5.34 -9.40 13.70
C PHE A 128 4.53 -9.66 12.42
N TYR A 129 4.90 -9.05 11.31
CA TYR A 129 4.15 -9.21 10.05
C TYR A 129 4.47 -10.50 9.29
N LEU A 130 5.56 -11.19 9.55
CA LEU A 130 5.93 -12.43 8.84
C LEU A 130 4.85 -13.52 8.94
N PRO A 131 4.41 -13.93 10.16
CA PRO A 131 3.35 -14.93 10.27
C PRO A 131 2.00 -14.44 9.74
N ILE A 132 1.73 -13.12 9.80
CA ILE A 132 0.48 -12.54 9.30
C ILE A 132 0.43 -12.58 7.77
N VAL A 133 1.52 -12.26 7.10
CA VAL A 133 1.64 -12.37 5.64
C VAL A 133 1.52 -13.84 5.22
N ALA A 134 2.24 -14.74 5.90
CA ALA A 134 2.16 -16.18 5.63
C ALA A 134 0.73 -16.71 5.79
N GLY A 135 0.05 -16.37 6.89
CA GLY A 135 -1.35 -16.73 7.12
C GLY A 135 -2.32 -16.08 6.15
N GLY A 136 -2.05 -14.81 5.77
CA GLY A 136 -2.86 -14.06 4.80
C GLY A 136 -2.86 -14.68 3.39
N LEU A 137 -1.76 -15.31 3.02
CA LEU A 137 -1.57 -15.98 1.73
C LEU A 137 -1.97 -17.46 1.72
N LEU A 138 -2.50 -18.00 2.83
CA LEU A 138 -2.99 -19.39 2.85
C LEU A 138 -4.10 -19.62 1.81
N PRO A 139 -4.13 -20.82 1.16
CA PRO A 139 -3.21 -21.96 1.33
C PRO A 139 -1.89 -21.83 0.55
N TRP A 140 -1.74 -20.81 -0.29
CA TRP A 140 -0.62 -20.67 -1.22
C TRP A 140 0.75 -20.44 -0.54
N SER A 141 0.75 -19.91 0.68
CA SER A 141 1.97 -19.78 1.48
C SER A 141 2.60 -21.12 1.84
N MET A 142 1.81 -22.19 1.98
CA MET A 142 2.32 -23.54 2.15
C MET A 142 3.07 -24.01 0.90
N TYR A 143 2.55 -23.66 -0.27
CA TYR A 143 3.20 -23.95 -1.54
C TYR A 143 4.52 -23.19 -1.68
N ALA A 144 4.53 -21.91 -1.30
CA ALA A 144 5.75 -21.09 -1.28
C ALA A 144 6.83 -21.65 -0.31
N ALA A 145 6.44 -22.34 0.76
CA ALA A 145 7.39 -22.99 1.67
C ALA A 145 8.02 -24.26 1.08
N ILE A 146 7.33 -24.93 0.15
CA ILE A 146 7.80 -26.17 -0.49
C ILE A 146 8.62 -25.88 -1.76
N LEU A 147 8.25 -24.83 -2.52
CA LEU A 147 8.90 -24.45 -3.77
C LEU A 147 10.22 -23.66 -3.68
N PRO A 148 10.55 -22.93 -2.59
CA PRO A 148 11.63 -21.93 -2.64
C PRO A 148 12.98 -22.54 -2.98
N TRP A 149 13.23 -23.77 -2.60
CA TRP A 149 14.55 -24.36 -2.80
C TRP A 149 14.88 -24.65 -4.26
N GLN A 150 13.89 -25.06 -5.05
CA GLN A 150 14.09 -25.31 -6.48
C GLN A 150 14.04 -23.99 -7.27
N SER A 151 13.06 -23.12 -6.99
CA SER A 151 12.88 -21.84 -7.70
C SER A 151 13.97 -20.82 -7.36
N VAL A 152 14.45 -20.75 -6.12
CA VAL A 152 15.60 -19.90 -5.75
C VAL A 152 16.89 -20.44 -6.37
N ARG A 153 17.09 -21.75 -6.44
CA ARG A 153 18.20 -22.35 -7.20
C ARG A 153 18.10 -22.03 -8.69
N ASP A 154 16.91 -22.09 -9.27
CA ASP A 154 16.72 -21.81 -10.69
C ASP A 154 16.88 -20.33 -11.03
N VAL A 155 16.41 -19.43 -10.20
CA VAL A 155 16.61 -17.97 -10.38
C VAL A 155 18.07 -17.59 -10.16
N THR A 156 18.75 -18.15 -9.14
CA THR A 156 20.18 -17.91 -8.91
C THR A 156 21.07 -18.64 -9.93
N ALA A 157 20.69 -19.83 -10.39
CA ALA A 157 21.44 -20.58 -11.40
C ALA A 157 21.28 -20.02 -12.82
N ARG A 158 20.10 -19.50 -13.17
CA ARG A 158 19.82 -18.97 -14.52
C ARG A 158 20.37 -17.58 -14.75
N ARG A 159 20.90 -16.89 -13.71
CA ARG A 159 21.38 -15.48 -13.82
C ARG A 159 20.45 -14.57 -14.64
N ARG A 160 19.14 -14.87 -14.64
CA ARG A 160 18.16 -14.11 -15.40
C ARG A 160 17.91 -12.79 -14.68
N PRO A 161 18.04 -11.64 -15.34
CA PRO A 161 17.63 -10.38 -14.76
C PRO A 161 16.13 -10.43 -14.43
N LEU A 162 15.73 -9.80 -13.31
CA LEU A 162 14.33 -9.63 -12.96
C LEU A 162 13.61 -8.89 -14.10
N LEU A 163 12.45 -9.41 -14.50
CA LEU A 163 11.58 -8.68 -15.42
C LEU A 163 11.09 -7.39 -14.75
N THR A 164 10.78 -6.39 -15.55
CA THR A 164 10.27 -5.10 -15.05
C THR A 164 9.04 -5.30 -14.16
N GLU A 165 8.14 -6.19 -14.53
CA GLU A 165 6.94 -6.50 -13.74
C GLU A 165 7.27 -7.18 -12.42
N GLU A 166 8.24 -8.08 -12.39
CA GLU A 166 8.70 -8.75 -11.17
C GLU A 166 9.32 -7.76 -10.21
N TRP A 167 10.14 -6.82 -10.72
CA TRP A 167 10.69 -5.73 -9.92
C TRP A 167 9.59 -4.85 -9.32
N ARG A 168 8.60 -4.44 -10.14
CA ARG A 168 7.46 -3.63 -9.68
C ARG A 168 6.69 -4.32 -8.56
N LEU A 169 6.38 -5.61 -8.72
CA LEU A 169 5.66 -6.39 -7.71
C LEU A 169 6.48 -6.58 -6.43
N LEU A 170 7.80 -6.83 -6.54
CA LEU A 170 8.69 -6.92 -5.39
C LEU A 170 8.79 -5.59 -4.63
N ALA A 171 9.00 -4.49 -5.34
CA ALA A 171 9.04 -3.16 -4.73
C ALA A 171 7.71 -2.83 -4.05
N TRP A 172 6.58 -3.12 -4.71
CA TRP A 172 5.26 -2.94 -4.14
C TRP A 172 5.00 -3.80 -2.90
N ALA A 173 5.51 -5.04 -2.85
CA ALA A 173 5.37 -5.90 -1.68
C ALA A 173 6.29 -5.47 -0.53
N LEU A 174 7.58 -5.24 -0.84
CA LEU A 174 8.61 -5.04 0.18
C LEU A 174 8.58 -3.65 0.81
N ILE A 175 8.29 -2.60 0.03
CA ILE A 175 8.34 -1.23 0.55
C ILE A 175 7.27 -0.98 1.62
N PRO A 176 5.96 -1.28 1.39
CA PRO A 176 4.98 -1.15 2.46
C PRO A 176 5.21 -2.12 3.63
N LEU A 177 5.73 -3.33 3.35
CA LEU A 177 6.09 -4.27 4.41
C LEU A 177 7.16 -3.67 5.34
N LEU A 178 8.21 -3.09 4.78
CA LEU A 178 9.26 -2.41 5.54
C LEU A 178 8.71 -1.19 6.29
N PHE A 179 7.90 -0.37 5.61
CA PHE A 179 7.27 0.81 6.20
C PHE A 179 6.46 0.45 7.46
N PHE A 180 5.57 -0.54 7.39
CA PHE A 180 4.79 -0.95 8.54
C PHE A 180 5.63 -1.72 9.59
N THR A 181 6.70 -2.39 9.18
CA THR A 181 7.61 -3.07 10.11
C THR A 181 8.37 -2.08 11.00
N ILE A 182 8.72 -0.91 10.50
CA ILE A 182 9.40 0.15 11.25
C ILE A 182 8.42 0.87 12.20
N SER A 183 7.13 0.90 11.89
CA SER A 183 6.12 1.52 12.78
C SER A 183 6.16 0.93 14.18
N ILE A 184 5.98 1.76 15.20
CA ILE A 184 5.89 1.34 16.61
C ILE A 184 4.54 0.64 16.83
N GLY A 185 3.44 1.32 16.48
CA GLY A 185 2.09 0.79 16.61
C GLY A 185 1.71 -0.13 15.45
N LYS A 186 1.67 -1.45 15.69
CA LYS A 186 1.38 -2.45 14.65
C LYS A 186 0.03 -3.13 14.84
N GLN A 187 -0.70 -3.29 13.71
CA GLN A 187 -1.90 -4.13 13.68
C GLN A 187 -1.87 -5.07 12.46
N PRO A 188 -2.44 -6.31 12.58
CA PRO A 188 -2.42 -7.29 11.49
C PRO A 188 -2.99 -6.76 10.17
N ARG A 189 -4.02 -5.92 10.24
CA ARG A 189 -4.74 -5.36 9.09
C ARG A 189 -3.95 -4.33 8.27
N TYR A 190 -2.90 -3.71 8.85
CA TYR A 190 -2.11 -2.71 8.13
C TYR A 190 -1.33 -3.28 6.96
N ILE A 191 -1.04 -4.59 6.98
CA ILE A 191 -0.27 -5.26 5.95
C ILE A 191 -1.09 -5.68 4.72
N LEU A 192 -2.39 -5.47 4.72
CA LEU A 192 -3.27 -5.88 3.61
C LEU A 192 -2.83 -5.38 2.22
N PRO A 193 -2.32 -4.15 2.04
CA PRO A 193 -1.83 -3.68 0.74
C PRO A 193 -0.65 -4.46 0.15
N VAL A 194 0.03 -5.29 0.96
CA VAL A 194 1.15 -6.15 0.55
C VAL A 194 0.67 -7.48 -0.06
N LEU A 195 -0.54 -7.94 0.29
CA LEU A 195 -1.04 -9.23 -0.15
C LEU A 195 -1.29 -9.33 -1.67
N PRO A 196 -1.83 -8.31 -2.37
CA PRO A 196 -2.06 -8.39 -3.81
C PRO A 196 -0.78 -8.63 -4.63
N PRO A 197 0.30 -7.84 -4.50
CA PRO A 197 1.53 -8.09 -5.25
C PRO A 197 2.18 -9.43 -4.89
N LEU A 198 2.14 -9.86 -3.64
CA LEU A 198 2.63 -11.19 -3.24
C LEU A 198 1.80 -12.31 -3.84
N GLY A 199 0.47 -12.17 -3.89
CA GLY A 199 -0.41 -13.15 -4.53
C GLY A 199 -0.10 -13.31 -6.02
N ILE A 200 0.15 -12.19 -6.73
CA ILE A 200 0.54 -12.22 -8.15
C ILE A 200 1.92 -12.87 -8.34
N LEU A 201 2.90 -12.53 -7.48
CA LEU A 201 4.23 -13.16 -7.53
C LEU A 201 4.15 -14.67 -7.31
N LEU A 202 3.36 -15.12 -6.35
CA LEU A 202 3.13 -16.55 -6.11
C LEU A 202 2.46 -17.23 -7.31
N ALA A 203 1.43 -16.63 -7.88
CA ALA A 203 0.75 -17.17 -9.05
C ALA A 203 1.67 -17.29 -10.29
N ARG A 204 2.67 -16.43 -10.42
CA ARG A 204 3.67 -16.49 -11.50
C ARG A 204 4.76 -17.52 -11.26
N SER A 205 4.92 -18.01 -10.03
CA SER A 205 5.93 -19.02 -9.65
C SER A 205 5.41 -20.46 -9.73
N ILE A 206 4.10 -20.63 -9.91
CA ILE A 206 3.42 -21.91 -10.12
C ILE A 206 3.30 -22.20 -11.60
#